data_3d3168cd2899ab7e3ef29e14fcd4e110
#
_entry.id   3d3168cd2899ab7e3ef29e14fcd4e110
#
_cell.length_a   1.000
_cell.length_b   1.000
_cell.length_c   1.000
_cell.angle_alpha   90.00
_cell.angle_beta   90.00
_cell.angle_gamma   90.00
#
_symmetry.space_group_name_H-M   'P 1'
#
loop_
_entity.id
_entity.type
_entity.pdbx_description
1 polymer ?
#
loop_
_entity_poly.entity_id
_entity_poly.type
_entity_poly.pdbx_seq_one_letter_code
_entity_poly.pdbx_strand_id
1 'polypeptide(L)'
;MTALDPREELAKRLGLDELPPVRFDSAKDVLKRLADNDYLSDDAIASVCFLADRLAKPVLIEGPAGTGKTALARAVADAIGARLIRLQCYEGLDDSKALYEWNYRKQLLRIQAGRPEGEGTEDWDRLEEDIFGEEFLLTRPLLEAISATDPVVLLIDEVDRVELETEALLLEILSEYQVSIPELGTVRAKQIPMVFLTSNNTRELSEALKRRCLYLYIGYPSVERERDIIVSRVPGITSTLAEQIAQVVRSLRTLDLKKAPSVAETLDWARTLVVLGRSEIGDADVAETLHILLKYQTDIERATKELLGRPKTGA
;
A
#
# COMPACT_ATOMS: atom_id res chain seq x y z
N MET A 1 39.11 1.78 -3.82
CA MET A 1 38.01 1.22 -4.64
C MET A 1 36.78 2.03 -4.26
N THR A 2 36.36 2.94 -5.11
CA THR A 2 35.06 3.64 -4.98
C THR A 2 33.97 2.56 -5.08
N ALA A 3 33.14 2.44 -4.05
CA ALA A 3 32.01 1.52 -4.10
C ALA A 3 31.13 1.94 -5.29
N LEU A 4 30.88 1.02 -6.21
CA LEU A 4 29.95 1.25 -7.32
C LEU A 4 28.60 1.66 -6.73
N ASP A 5 28.05 2.77 -7.19
CA ASP A 5 26.68 3.17 -6.83
C ASP A 5 25.71 2.14 -7.45
N PRO A 6 24.91 1.44 -6.66
CA PRO A 6 23.96 0.44 -7.19
C PRO A 6 23.01 1.01 -8.26
N ARG A 7 22.76 2.31 -8.24
CA ARG A 7 21.90 3.01 -9.21
C ARG A 7 22.56 3.13 -10.59
N GLU A 8 23.89 3.21 -10.67
CA GLU A 8 24.61 3.21 -11.96
C GLU A 8 24.43 1.88 -12.70
N GLU A 9 24.55 0.77 -11.97
CA GLU A 9 24.31 -0.56 -12.55
C GLU A 9 22.84 -0.73 -12.98
N LEU A 10 21.92 -0.24 -12.17
CA LEU A 10 20.49 -0.26 -12.48
C LEU A 10 20.16 0.58 -13.72
N ALA A 11 20.62 1.83 -13.77
CA ALA A 11 20.41 2.72 -14.91
C ALA A 11 20.95 2.10 -16.21
N LYS A 12 22.15 1.52 -16.16
CA LYS A 12 22.75 0.82 -17.30
C LYS A 12 21.93 -0.40 -17.74
N ARG A 13 21.44 -1.20 -16.77
CA ARG A 13 20.61 -2.39 -17.03
C ARG A 13 19.27 -2.02 -17.68
N LEU A 14 18.66 -0.94 -17.20
CA LEU A 14 17.35 -0.48 -17.66
C LEU A 14 17.43 0.45 -18.87
N GLY A 15 18.63 0.86 -19.29
CA GLY A 15 18.84 1.82 -20.38
C GLY A 15 18.27 3.21 -20.07
N LEU A 16 18.38 3.64 -18.81
CA LEU A 16 17.95 4.97 -18.37
C LEU A 16 19.03 6.00 -18.73
N ASP A 17 18.60 7.16 -19.22
CA ASP A 17 19.49 8.29 -19.53
C ASP A 17 20.02 8.96 -18.26
N GLU A 18 19.29 8.89 -17.15
CA GLU A 18 19.63 9.49 -15.87
C GLU A 18 19.58 8.47 -14.73
N LEU A 19 20.35 8.73 -13.67
CA LEU A 19 20.31 7.93 -12.45
C LEU A 19 18.97 8.12 -11.74
N PRO A 20 18.37 7.04 -11.17
CA PRO A 20 17.21 7.19 -10.31
C PRO A 20 17.44 8.21 -9.20
N PRO A 21 16.49 9.11 -8.92
CA PRO A 21 16.67 10.15 -7.92
C PRO A 21 16.87 9.56 -6.53
N VAL A 22 17.69 10.23 -5.72
CA VAL A 22 17.81 9.97 -4.28
C VAL A 22 16.71 10.74 -3.58
N ARG A 23 15.81 10.04 -2.90
CA ARG A 23 14.66 10.64 -2.22
C ARG A 23 14.93 10.87 -0.73
N PHE A 24 15.76 10.03 -0.12
CA PHE A 24 16.10 10.09 1.30
C PHE A 24 17.62 10.13 1.51
N ASP A 25 18.08 11.00 2.40
CA ASP A 25 19.51 11.13 2.70
C ASP A 25 20.02 10.00 3.61
N SER A 26 19.19 9.54 4.53
CA SER A 26 19.51 8.48 5.49
C SER A 26 18.24 7.84 6.07
N ALA A 27 18.37 6.72 6.78
CA ALA A 27 17.28 6.13 7.55
C ALA A 27 16.74 7.08 8.63
N LYS A 28 17.57 7.94 9.21
CA LYS A 28 17.13 8.98 10.16
C LYS A 28 16.28 10.06 9.48
N ASP A 29 16.60 10.41 8.23
CA ASP A 29 15.79 11.32 7.43
C ASP A 29 14.42 10.71 7.14
N VAL A 30 14.37 9.40 6.82
CA VAL A 30 13.09 8.67 6.67
C VAL A 30 12.25 8.76 7.94
N LEU A 31 12.83 8.42 9.12
CA LEU A 31 12.13 8.50 10.41
C LEU A 31 11.49 9.86 10.63
N LYS A 32 12.28 10.92 10.44
CA LYS A 32 11.83 12.30 10.63
C LYS A 32 10.70 12.64 9.67
N ARG A 33 10.91 12.42 8.37
CA ARG A 33 9.93 12.81 7.35
C ARG A 33 8.64 12.01 7.42
N LEU A 34 8.68 10.73 7.84
CA LEU A 34 7.48 9.95 8.11
C LEU A 34 6.73 10.48 9.33
N ALA A 35 7.44 10.85 10.41
CA ALA A 35 6.82 11.46 11.58
C ALA A 35 6.17 12.82 11.27
N ASP A 36 6.83 13.66 10.44
CA ASP A 36 6.30 14.94 9.97
C ASP A 36 5.01 14.76 9.11
N ASN A 37 4.76 13.53 8.60
CA ASN A 37 3.56 13.14 7.86
C ASN A 37 2.66 12.18 8.66
N ASP A 38 2.62 12.32 9.97
CA ASP A 38 1.76 11.58 10.90
C ASP A 38 1.92 10.06 10.85
N TYR A 39 3.07 9.55 10.43
CA TYR A 39 3.37 8.12 10.44
C TYR A 39 4.54 7.83 11.38
N LEU A 40 4.22 7.32 12.57
CA LEU A 40 5.23 6.89 13.53
C LEU A 40 5.87 5.58 13.04
N SER A 41 7.11 5.65 12.59
CA SER A 41 7.89 4.50 12.12
C SER A 41 8.93 4.07 13.17
N ASP A 42 9.53 2.90 12.94
CA ASP A 42 10.69 2.42 13.70
C ASP A 42 11.92 2.31 12.80
N ASP A 43 13.05 1.96 13.40
CA ASP A 43 14.32 1.83 12.69
C ASP A 43 14.28 0.77 11.58
N ALA A 44 13.49 -0.30 11.73
CA ALA A 44 13.34 -1.35 10.73
C ALA A 44 12.60 -0.80 9.49
N ILE A 45 11.47 -0.13 9.69
CA ILE A 45 10.69 0.51 8.63
C ILE A 45 11.57 1.56 7.91
N ALA A 46 12.25 2.41 8.68
CA ALA A 46 13.08 3.46 8.11
C ALA A 46 14.26 2.91 7.30
N SER A 47 14.92 1.88 7.80
CA SER A 47 16.03 1.23 7.11
C SER A 47 15.60 0.58 5.81
N VAL A 48 14.45 -0.13 5.81
CA VAL A 48 13.92 -0.77 4.60
C VAL A 48 13.50 0.27 3.56
N CYS A 49 12.81 1.34 3.97
CA CYS A 49 12.43 2.43 3.04
C CYS A 49 13.66 3.13 2.44
N PHE A 50 14.69 3.39 3.26
CA PHE A 50 15.95 3.97 2.79
C PHE A 50 16.66 3.04 1.80
N LEU A 51 16.76 1.74 2.11
CA LEU A 51 17.39 0.77 1.22
C LEU A 51 16.60 0.57 -0.07
N ALA A 52 15.26 0.59 0.01
CA ALA A 52 14.39 0.51 -1.17
C ALA A 52 14.65 1.67 -2.15
N ASP A 53 14.81 2.88 -1.62
CA ASP A 53 15.17 4.06 -2.41
C ASP A 53 16.56 3.91 -3.06
N ARG A 54 17.57 3.47 -2.29
CA ARG A 54 18.96 3.34 -2.77
C ARG A 54 19.15 2.21 -3.77
N LEU A 55 18.43 1.12 -3.61
CA LEU A 55 18.55 -0.07 -4.45
C LEU A 55 17.51 -0.10 -5.58
N ALA A 56 16.60 0.89 -5.61
CA ALA A 56 15.42 0.91 -6.48
C ALA A 56 14.69 -0.46 -6.49
N LYS A 57 14.49 -1.02 -5.29
CA LYS A 57 13.79 -2.30 -5.11
C LYS A 57 12.40 -2.09 -4.53
N PRO A 58 11.42 -2.87 -4.98
CA PRO A 58 10.11 -2.93 -4.35
C PRO A 58 10.20 -3.38 -2.89
N VAL A 59 9.26 -2.95 -2.06
CA VAL A 59 9.11 -3.39 -0.67
C VAL A 59 7.85 -4.25 -0.56
N LEU A 60 8.00 -5.50 -0.13
CA LEU A 60 6.89 -6.35 0.26
C LEU A 60 6.64 -6.19 1.76
N ILE A 61 5.46 -5.67 2.11
CA ILE A 61 5.04 -5.42 3.48
C ILE A 61 4.01 -6.48 3.87
N GLU A 62 4.37 -7.36 4.78
CA GLU A 62 3.47 -8.36 5.33
C GLU A 62 3.06 -8.03 6.77
N GLY A 63 1.93 -8.56 7.20
CA GLY A 63 1.46 -8.43 8.57
C GLY A 63 -0.07 -8.45 8.68
N PRO A 64 -0.61 -8.46 9.91
CA PRO A 64 -2.06 -8.47 10.12
C PRO A 64 -2.77 -7.29 9.45
N ALA A 65 -4.05 -7.47 9.12
CA ALA A 65 -4.87 -6.39 8.58
C ALA A 65 -4.96 -5.22 9.56
N GLY A 66 -4.94 -3.97 9.03
CA GLY A 66 -5.11 -2.76 9.83
C GLY A 66 -3.93 -2.37 10.72
N THR A 67 -2.71 -2.86 10.45
CA THR A 67 -1.47 -2.47 11.15
C THR A 67 -0.77 -1.25 10.53
N GLY A 68 -1.34 -0.63 9.51
CA GLY A 68 -0.79 0.58 8.89
C GLY A 68 0.08 0.35 7.65
N LYS A 69 0.06 -0.83 7.03
CA LYS A 69 0.82 -1.14 5.81
C LYS A 69 0.56 -0.17 4.65
N THR A 70 -0.71 0.01 4.30
CA THR A 70 -1.15 0.95 3.26
C THR A 70 -0.86 2.40 3.63
N ALA A 71 -0.94 2.74 4.94
CA ALA A 71 -0.62 4.07 5.45
C ALA A 71 0.87 4.41 5.30
N LEU A 72 1.78 3.43 5.38
CA LEU A 72 3.21 3.64 5.14
C LEU A 72 3.47 4.14 3.72
N ALA A 73 2.91 3.48 2.71
CA ALA A 73 3.10 3.90 1.32
C ALA A 73 2.60 5.33 1.07
N ARG A 74 1.46 5.71 1.66
CA ARG A 74 0.93 7.08 1.61
C ARG A 74 1.87 8.06 2.29
N ALA A 75 2.31 7.77 3.52
CA ALA A 75 3.22 8.65 4.26
C ALA A 75 4.56 8.83 3.54
N VAL A 76 5.06 7.79 2.87
CA VAL A 76 6.25 7.90 2.01
C VAL A 76 5.97 8.81 0.82
N ALA A 77 4.83 8.66 0.14
CA ALA A 77 4.47 9.54 -0.98
C ALA A 77 4.40 11.01 -0.55
N ASP A 78 3.72 11.29 0.56
CA ASP A 78 3.62 12.63 1.13
C ASP A 78 5.01 13.17 1.53
N ALA A 79 5.84 12.32 2.16
CA ALA A 79 7.19 12.68 2.61
C ALA A 79 8.14 13.07 1.46
N ILE A 80 7.99 12.48 0.28
CA ILE A 80 8.84 12.78 -0.88
C ILE A 80 8.17 13.72 -1.90
N GLY A 81 6.96 14.19 -1.62
CA GLY A 81 6.17 15.03 -2.53
C GLY A 81 5.79 14.29 -3.81
N ALA A 82 5.59 12.98 -3.75
CA ALA A 82 5.24 12.13 -4.88
C ALA A 82 3.74 11.87 -4.96
N ARG A 83 3.25 11.63 -6.17
CA ARG A 83 1.88 11.17 -6.39
C ARG A 83 1.74 9.70 -6.01
N LEU A 84 0.73 9.36 -5.21
CA LEU A 84 0.40 7.97 -4.88
C LEU A 84 -0.53 7.38 -5.94
N ILE A 85 -0.06 6.34 -6.63
CA ILE A 85 -0.88 5.52 -7.52
C ILE A 85 -1.15 4.21 -6.82
N ARG A 86 -2.43 3.82 -6.69
CA ARG A 86 -2.84 2.60 -5.99
C ARG A 86 -3.49 1.61 -6.93
N LEU A 87 -2.96 0.40 -6.97
CA LEU A 87 -3.61 -0.78 -7.50
C LEU A 87 -4.17 -1.61 -6.34
N GLN A 88 -5.49 -1.64 -6.17
CA GLN A 88 -6.14 -2.53 -5.22
C GLN A 88 -6.29 -3.90 -5.85
N CYS A 89 -5.64 -4.90 -5.28
CA CYS A 89 -5.76 -6.29 -5.73
C CYS A 89 -7.04 -6.93 -5.21
N TYR A 90 -7.64 -7.75 -6.05
CA TYR A 90 -8.82 -8.55 -5.74
C TYR A 90 -8.86 -9.79 -6.63
N GLU A 91 -9.63 -10.78 -6.25
CA GLU A 91 -9.82 -12.02 -6.99
C GLU A 91 -10.42 -11.74 -8.38
N GLY A 92 -9.80 -12.25 -9.46
CA GLY A 92 -10.19 -11.96 -10.85
C GLY A 92 -9.68 -10.60 -11.38
N LEU A 93 -8.65 -10.01 -10.76
CA LEU A 93 -7.91 -8.90 -11.36
C LEU A 93 -7.14 -9.41 -12.58
N ASP A 94 -7.34 -8.80 -13.72
CA ASP A 94 -6.71 -9.11 -15.00
C ASP A 94 -5.89 -7.93 -15.55
N ASP A 95 -5.20 -8.16 -16.67
CA ASP A 95 -4.34 -7.19 -17.33
C ASP A 95 -5.10 -5.93 -17.73
N SER A 96 -6.35 -6.07 -18.18
CA SER A 96 -7.18 -4.96 -18.63
C SER A 96 -7.53 -3.99 -17.52
N LYS A 97 -7.51 -4.45 -16.27
CA LYS A 97 -7.80 -3.65 -15.09
C LYS A 97 -6.55 -3.18 -14.35
N ALA A 98 -5.45 -3.95 -14.46
CA ALA A 98 -4.19 -3.64 -13.80
C ALA A 98 -3.26 -2.78 -14.65
N LEU A 99 -3.19 -3.06 -15.94
CA LEU A 99 -2.16 -2.56 -16.84
C LEU A 99 -2.69 -1.53 -17.84
N TYR A 100 -3.51 -1.95 -18.80
CA TYR A 100 -4.13 -1.08 -19.79
C TYR A 100 -5.38 -1.73 -20.39
N GLU A 101 -6.20 -0.89 -21.01
CA GLU A 101 -7.35 -1.33 -21.83
C GLU A 101 -7.46 -0.43 -23.06
N TRP A 102 -7.80 -1.00 -24.20
CA TRP A 102 -8.09 -0.22 -25.39
C TRP A 102 -9.45 0.49 -25.29
N ASN A 103 -9.48 1.77 -25.65
CA ASN A 103 -10.73 2.54 -25.71
C ASN A 103 -11.49 2.21 -27.00
N TYR A 104 -12.08 1.02 -27.04
CA TYR A 104 -12.84 0.52 -28.21
C TYR A 104 -13.91 1.49 -28.68
N ARG A 105 -14.52 2.27 -27.79
CA ARG A 105 -15.53 3.28 -28.18
C ARG A 105 -14.87 4.40 -28.98
N LYS A 106 -13.73 4.88 -28.58
CA LYS A 106 -12.99 5.92 -29.28
C LYS A 106 -12.46 5.40 -30.62
N GLN A 107 -11.97 4.17 -30.66
CA GLN A 107 -11.55 3.49 -31.89
C GLN A 107 -12.71 3.37 -32.89
N LEU A 108 -13.87 2.89 -32.46
CA LEU A 108 -15.07 2.80 -33.32
C LEU A 108 -15.51 4.16 -33.86
N LEU A 109 -15.51 5.20 -33.02
CA LEU A 109 -15.83 6.56 -33.47
C LEU A 109 -14.80 7.06 -34.51
N ARG A 110 -13.54 6.77 -34.32
CA ARG A 110 -12.46 7.13 -35.26
C ARG A 110 -12.65 6.46 -36.61
N ILE A 111 -12.91 5.15 -36.60
CA ILE A 111 -13.21 4.35 -37.82
C ILE A 111 -14.44 4.90 -38.53
N GLN A 112 -15.49 5.27 -37.82
CA GLN A 112 -16.72 5.84 -38.41
C GLN A 112 -16.49 7.23 -39.02
N ALA A 113 -15.70 8.06 -38.32
CA ALA A 113 -15.39 9.41 -38.77
C ALA A 113 -14.42 9.46 -39.94
N GLY A 114 -13.59 8.43 -40.09
CA GLY A 114 -12.62 8.30 -41.20
C GLY A 114 -13.17 7.73 -42.50
N ARG A 115 -14.45 7.34 -42.56
CA ARG A 115 -15.06 6.87 -43.83
C ARG A 115 -15.35 8.06 -44.74
N PRO A 116 -14.58 8.26 -45.82
CA PRO A 116 -14.97 9.24 -46.84
C PRO A 116 -16.21 8.75 -47.59
N GLU A 117 -17.11 9.65 -47.91
CA GLU A 117 -18.16 9.39 -48.90
C GLU A 117 -17.50 9.29 -50.27
N GLY A 118 -17.02 8.08 -50.66
CA GLY A 118 -16.43 7.81 -51.98
C GLY A 118 -15.43 6.67 -51.91
N GLU A 119 -15.57 5.73 -52.88
CA GLU A 119 -14.78 4.52 -53.04
C GLU A 119 -13.24 4.77 -53.05
N GLY A 120 -12.63 4.68 -51.92
CA GLY A 120 -11.19 4.55 -51.75
C GLY A 120 -10.91 3.43 -50.75
N THR A 121 -10.14 2.44 -51.16
CA THR A 121 -9.58 1.45 -50.24
C THR A 121 -8.75 2.21 -49.21
N GLU A 122 -9.29 2.41 -48.00
CA GLU A 122 -8.46 2.85 -46.90
C GLU A 122 -7.29 1.87 -46.76
N ASP A 123 -6.10 2.44 -46.63
CA ASP A 123 -4.89 1.69 -46.34
C ASP A 123 -5.07 1.15 -44.88
N TRP A 124 -5.42 -0.15 -44.78
CA TRP A 124 -5.68 -0.83 -43.54
C TRP A 124 -4.50 -0.71 -42.56
N ASP A 125 -3.28 -0.73 -43.09
CA ASP A 125 -2.07 -0.61 -42.25
C ASP A 125 -2.00 0.75 -41.56
N ARG A 126 -2.38 1.84 -42.26
CA ARG A 126 -2.46 3.17 -41.66
C ARG A 126 -3.60 3.32 -40.66
N LEU A 127 -4.75 2.71 -40.94
CA LEU A 127 -5.86 2.74 -40.04
C LEU A 127 -5.55 1.95 -38.76
N GLU A 128 -4.88 0.82 -38.86
CA GLU A 128 -4.44 0.02 -37.75
C GLU A 128 -3.43 0.80 -36.87
N GLU A 129 -2.41 1.40 -37.47
CA GLU A 129 -1.46 2.28 -36.74
C GLU A 129 -2.17 3.46 -36.07
N ASP A 130 -3.19 4.05 -36.70
CA ASP A 130 -3.93 5.18 -36.14
C ASP A 130 -4.80 4.78 -34.96
N ILE A 131 -5.51 3.66 -35.00
CA ILE A 131 -6.44 3.23 -33.94
C ILE A 131 -5.76 2.54 -32.75
N PHE A 132 -4.53 2.05 -32.90
CA PHE A 132 -3.71 1.48 -31.84
C PHE A 132 -2.64 2.45 -31.33
N GLY A 133 -2.80 3.75 -31.59
CA GLY A 133 -1.96 4.79 -31.02
C GLY A 133 -2.17 4.98 -29.52
N GLU A 134 -1.19 5.58 -28.84
CA GLU A 134 -1.25 5.86 -27.38
C GLU A 134 -2.52 6.62 -26.95
N GLU A 135 -3.10 7.43 -27.85
CA GLU A 135 -4.30 8.22 -27.59
C GLU A 135 -5.58 7.38 -27.37
N PHE A 136 -5.57 6.11 -27.84
CA PHE A 136 -6.66 5.16 -27.61
C PHE A 136 -6.42 4.23 -26.45
N LEU A 137 -5.28 4.37 -25.78
CA LEU A 137 -4.92 3.55 -24.62
C LEU A 137 -5.50 4.17 -23.33
N LEU A 138 -6.26 3.36 -22.60
CA LEU A 138 -6.70 3.68 -21.25
C LEU A 138 -5.66 3.14 -20.27
N THR A 139 -4.80 4.03 -19.77
CA THR A 139 -3.79 3.66 -18.78
C THR A 139 -4.46 3.22 -17.48
N ARG A 140 -4.01 2.09 -16.94
CA ARG A 140 -4.39 1.58 -15.63
C ARG A 140 -3.23 1.80 -14.65
N PRO A 141 -3.39 1.57 -13.34
CA PRO A 141 -2.40 1.98 -12.33
C PRO A 141 -0.96 1.55 -12.61
N LEU A 142 -0.74 0.35 -13.16
CA LEU A 142 0.62 -0.13 -13.44
C LEU A 142 1.28 0.64 -14.59
N LEU A 143 0.59 0.78 -15.72
CA LEU A 143 1.10 1.54 -16.86
C LEU A 143 1.19 3.04 -16.52
N GLU A 144 0.24 3.57 -15.77
CA GLU A 144 0.27 4.96 -15.32
C GLU A 144 1.54 5.24 -14.48
N ALA A 145 1.90 4.32 -13.57
CA ALA A 145 3.10 4.47 -12.74
C ALA A 145 4.40 4.38 -13.55
N ILE A 146 4.45 3.52 -14.58
CA ILE A 146 5.61 3.36 -15.46
C ILE A 146 5.75 4.56 -16.39
N SER A 147 4.65 5.07 -16.96
CA SER A 147 4.68 6.18 -17.91
C SER A 147 4.84 7.56 -17.28
N ALA A 148 4.75 7.65 -15.95
CA ALA A 148 4.84 8.91 -15.22
C ALA A 148 6.20 9.59 -15.41
N THR A 149 6.16 10.92 -15.57
CA THR A 149 7.35 11.80 -15.63
C THR A 149 7.60 12.53 -14.32
N ASP A 150 6.59 12.59 -13.45
CA ASP A 150 6.64 13.11 -12.09
C ASP A 150 6.97 11.99 -11.07
N PRO A 151 7.47 12.35 -9.89
CA PRO A 151 7.73 11.36 -8.84
C PRO A 151 6.46 10.61 -8.44
N VAL A 152 6.54 9.27 -8.43
CA VAL A 152 5.42 8.38 -8.12
C VAL A 152 5.81 7.38 -7.05
N VAL A 153 4.89 7.13 -6.14
CA VAL A 153 4.84 5.93 -5.30
C VAL A 153 3.73 5.02 -5.82
N LEU A 154 4.09 3.80 -6.23
CA LEU A 154 3.14 2.77 -6.63
C LEU A 154 2.85 1.85 -5.44
N LEU A 155 1.59 1.79 -5.06
CA LEU A 155 1.09 0.87 -4.03
C LEU A 155 0.27 -0.24 -4.68
N ILE A 156 0.75 -1.47 -4.59
CA ILE A 156 0.05 -2.70 -4.97
C ILE A 156 -0.53 -3.29 -3.68
N ASP A 157 -1.81 -3.05 -3.43
CA ASP A 157 -2.43 -3.31 -2.13
C ASP A 157 -3.16 -4.65 -2.13
N GLU A 158 -2.94 -5.47 -1.08
CA GLU A 158 -3.49 -6.83 -0.90
C GLU A 158 -3.08 -7.79 -2.04
N VAL A 159 -1.78 -7.82 -2.38
CA VAL A 159 -1.23 -8.66 -3.47
C VAL A 159 -1.48 -10.16 -3.27
N ASP A 160 -1.73 -10.59 -2.04
CA ASP A 160 -2.11 -11.97 -1.71
C ASP A 160 -3.54 -12.37 -2.17
N ARG A 161 -4.28 -11.46 -2.83
CA ARG A 161 -5.60 -11.73 -3.41
C ARG A 161 -5.61 -12.00 -4.90
N VAL A 162 -4.49 -11.78 -5.59
CA VAL A 162 -4.41 -12.06 -7.04
C VAL A 162 -4.04 -13.51 -7.32
N GLU A 163 -4.37 -13.98 -8.51
CA GLU A 163 -3.98 -15.30 -9.00
C GLU A 163 -2.52 -15.31 -9.46
N LEU A 164 -1.96 -16.51 -9.70
CA LEU A 164 -0.55 -16.66 -10.10
C LEU A 164 -0.23 -16.00 -11.44
N GLU A 165 -1.21 -15.97 -12.34
CA GLU A 165 -1.10 -15.34 -13.66
C GLU A 165 -0.87 -13.83 -13.53
N THR A 166 -1.61 -13.18 -12.63
CA THR A 166 -1.43 -11.74 -12.35
C THR A 166 -0.12 -11.47 -11.59
N GLU A 167 0.35 -12.40 -10.73
CA GLU A 167 1.70 -12.28 -10.16
C GLU A 167 2.77 -12.28 -11.25
N ALA A 168 2.62 -13.08 -12.33
CA ALA A 168 3.59 -13.12 -13.42
C ALA A 168 3.69 -11.76 -14.14
N LEU A 169 2.56 -11.07 -14.34
CA LEU A 169 2.53 -9.72 -14.87
C LEU A 169 3.31 -8.73 -13.99
N LEU A 170 3.11 -8.82 -12.66
CA LEU A 170 3.83 -7.97 -11.72
C LEU A 170 5.35 -8.21 -11.78
N LEU A 171 5.81 -9.43 -12.09
CA LEU A 171 7.23 -9.75 -12.13
C LEU A 171 7.99 -8.96 -13.21
N GLU A 172 7.42 -8.73 -14.40
CA GLU A 172 8.03 -7.92 -15.43
C GLU A 172 8.21 -6.48 -14.94
N ILE A 173 7.15 -5.88 -14.43
CA ILE A 173 7.14 -4.50 -13.95
C ILE A 173 8.11 -4.29 -12.78
N LEU A 174 8.12 -5.20 -11.82
CA LEU A 174 8.94 -5.08 -10.61
C LEU A 174 10.42 -5.40 -10.85
N SER A 175 10.76 -6.09 -11.95
CA SER A 175 12.14 -6.44 -12.27
C SER A 175 12.80 -5.45 -13.19
N GLU A 176 12.06 -4.98 -14.20
CA GLU A 176 12.62 -4.25 -15.32
C GLU A 176 11.96 -2.89 -15.52
N TYR A 177 10.97 -2.55 -14.70
CA TYR A 177 10.21 -1.30 -14.79
C TYR A 177 9.75 -0.99 -16.21
N GLN A 178 9.27 -2.03 -16.90
CA GLN A 178 8.74 -1.97 -18.25
C GLN A 178 7.48 -2.80 -18.39
N VAL A 179 6.79 -2.57 -19.49
CA VAL A 179 5.58 -3.28 -19.89
C VAL A 179 5.63 -3.52 -21.37
N SER A 180 5.36 -4.75 -21.80
CA SER A 180 5.23 -5.11 -23.21
C SER A 180 3.77 -5.04 -23.65
N ILE A 181 3.47 -4.12 -24.58
CA ILE A 181 2.15 -3.95 -25.19
C ILE A 181 2.27 -4.44 -26.63
N PRO A 182 1.54 -5.48 -27.06
CA PRO A 182 1.73 -6.11 -28.37
C PRO A 182 1.73 -5.11 -29.54
N GLU A 183 0.82 -4.13 -29.52
CA GLU A 183 0.63 -3.19 -30.63
C GLU A 183 1.55 -1.96 -30.55
N LEU A 184 2.06 -1.62 -29.35
CA LEU A 184 2.90 -0.43 -29.11
C LEU A 184 4.37 -0.77 -28.83
N GLY A 185 4.69 -2.06 -28.64
CA GLY A 185 6.02 -2.48 -28.22
C GLY A 185 6.24 -2.32 -26.72
N THR A 186 7.51 -2.14 -26.32
CA THR A 186 7.90 -2.08 -24.91
C THR A 186 7.89 -0.64 -24.40
N VAL A 187 7.00 -0.36 -23.44
CA VAL A 187 6.97 0.90 -22.68
C VAL A 187 7.88 0.76 -21.47
N ARG A 188 8.90 1.60 -21.37
CA ARG A 188 9.85 1.62 -20.26
C ARG A 188 9.60 2.80 -19.32
N ALA A 189 9.90 2.61 -18.03
CA ALA A 189 9.79 3.68 -17.06
C ALA A 189 10.70 4.86 -17.42
N LYS A 190 10.10 6.04 -17.53
CA LYS A 190 10.83 7.30 -17.68
C LYS A 190 11.46 7.72 -16.35
N GLN A 191 10.78 7.41 -15.25
CA GLN A 191 11.26 7.59 -13.90
C GLN A 191 10.89 6.35 -13.06
N ILE A 192 11.83 5.81 -12.31
CA ILE A 192 11.57 4.62 -11.49
C ILE A 192 10.66 4.99 -10.31
N PRO A 193 9.44 4.41 -10.21
CA PRO A 193 8.57 4.62 -9.06
C PRO A 193 9.15 3.95 -7.82
N MET A 194 8.86 4.47 -6.64
CA MET A 194 9.04 3.72 -5.40
C MET A 194 7.85 2.79 -5.21
N VAL A 195 8.09 1.48 -5.09
CA VAL A 195 7.01 0.48 -5.13
C VAL A 195 6.85 -0.20 -3.78
N PHE A 196 5.61 -0.24 -3.31
CA PHE A 196 5.18 -0.98 -2.12
C PHE A 196 4.13 -2.01 -2.49
N LEU A 197 4.32 -3.24 -2.03
CA LEU A 197 3.32 -4.30 -2.08
C LEU A 197 2.86 -4.58 -0.66
N THR A 198 1.56 -4.73 -0.43
CA THR A 198 1.03 -5.15 0.87
C THR A 198 0.41 -6.53 0.78
N SER A 199 0.58 -7.32 1.85
CA SER A 199 -0.04 -8.64 2.00
C SER A 199 -0.57 -8.81 3.43
N ASN A 200 -1.74 -9.39 3.55
CA ASN A 200 -2.31 -9.85 4.82
C ASN A 200 -1.97 -11.31 5.12
N ASN A 201 -1.13 -11.92 4.27
CA ASN A 201 -0.70 -13.31 4.35
C ASN A 201 -1.86 -14.32 4.34
N THR A 202 -2.91 -14.01 3.53
CA THR A 202 -4.06 -14.91 3.32
C THR A 202 -3.73 -16.07 2.40
N ARG A 203 -2.73 -15.88 1.53
CA ARG A 203 -2.14 -16.86 0.62
C ARG A 203 -0.62 -16.65 0.57
N GLU A 204 0.12 -17.71 0.38
CA GLU A 204 1.55 -17.63 0.13
C GLU A 204 1.84 -17.05 -1.26
N LEU A 205 2.70 -16.03 -1.31
CA LEU A 205 3.18 -15.42 -2.54
C LEU A 205 4.29 -16.25 -3.17
N SER A 206 4.44 -16.17 -4.49
CA SER A 206 5.48 -16.90 -5.21
C SER A 206 6.89 -16.47 -4.75
N GLU A 207 7.80 -17.44 -4.70
CA GLU A 207 9.22 -17.17 -4.42
C GLU A 207 9.84 -16.21 -5.43
N ALA A 208 9.34 -16.21 -6.66
CA ALA A 208 9.78 -15.30 -7.71
C ALA A 208 9.47 -13.84 -7.36
N LEU A 209 8.30 -13.56 -6.81
CA LEU A 209 7.89 -12.23 -6.34
C LEU A 209 8.70 -11.81 -5.10
N LYS A 210 8.79 -12.67 -4.10
CA LYS A 210 9.52 -12.41 -2.86
C LYS A 210 10.98 -12.03 -3.10
N ARG A 211 11.69 -12.73 -4.00
CA ARG A 211 13.12 -12.48 -4.33
C ARG A 211 13.37 -11.10 -4.96
N ARG A 212 12.37 -10.49 -5.57
CA ARG A 212 12.50 -9.17 -6.19
C ARG A 212 12.31 -8.04 -5.20
N CYS A 213 11.69 -8.32 -4.05
CA CYS A 213 11.33 -7.33 -3.05
C CYS A 213 12.31 -7.32 -1.87
N LEU A 214 12.43 -6.17 -1.22
CA LEU A 214 12.87 -6.12 0.16
C LEU A 214 11.69 -6.51 1.05
N TYR A 215 11.94 -7.28 2.09
CA TYR A 215 10.91 -7.77 2.99
C TYR A 215 10.77 -6.88 4.23
N LEU A 216 9.56 -6.53 4.58
CA LEU A 216 9.22 -5.79 5.79
C LEU A 216 7.99 -6.42 6.47
N TYR A 217 8.14 -6.80 7.73
CA TYR A 217 7.00 -7.26 8.52
C TYR A 217 6.52 -6.14 9.45
N ILE A 218 5.23 -5.77 9.36
CA ILE A 218 4.59 -4.80 10.24
C ILE A 218 3.55 -5.53 11.11
N GLY A 219 3.94 -5.84 12.33
CA GLY A 219 3.06 -6.45 13.33
C GLY A 219 2.24 -5.42 14.10
N TYR A 220 1.53 -5.90 15.13
CA TYR A 220 0.88 -5.01 16.08
C TYR A 220 1.92 -4.21 16.87
N PRO A 221 1.70 -2.91 17.11
CA PRO A 221 2.63 -2.08 17.87
C PRO A 221 2.73 -2.51 19.34
N SER A 222 3.81 -2.09 20.02
CA SER A 222 3.88 -2.15 21.49
C SER A 222 2.83 -1.21 22.11
N VAL A 223 2.57 -1.38 23.42
CA VAL A 223 1.61 -0.53 24.14
C VAL A 223 2.02 0.95 24.06
N GLU A 224 3.30 1.23 24.26
CA GLU A 224 3.86 2.58 24.21
C GLU A 224 3.68 3.20 22.82
N ARG A 225 4.00 2.44 21.78
CA ARG A 225 3.86 2.91 20.39
C ARG A 225 2.39 3.08 20.00
N GLU A 226 1.52 2.17 20.43
CA GLU A 226 0.07 2.29 20.18
C GLU A 226 -0.53 3.50 20.88
N ARG A 227 -0.15 3.77 22.13
CA ARG A 227 -0.49 5.00 22.84
C ARG A 227 -0.05 6.23 22.03
N ASP A 228 1.19 6.27 21.57
CA ASP A 228 1.72 7.41 20.82
C ASP A 228 0.98 7.61 19.48
N ILE A 229 0.62 6.52 18.80
CA ILE A 229 -0.23 6.55 17.59
C ILE A 229 -1.61 7.14 17.94
N ILE A 230 -2.24 6.70 19.04
CA ILE A 230 -3.54 7.20 19.49
C ILE A 230 -3.47 8.70 19.77
N VAL A 231 -2.47 9.15 20.52
CA VAL A 231 -2.28 10.57 20.84
C VAL A 231 -2.07 11.42 19.60
N SER A 232 -1.28 10.94 18.65
CA SER A 232 -1.03 11.64 17.37
C SER A 232 -2.28 11.73 16.47
N ARG A 233 -3.14 10.68 16.48
CA ARG A 233 -4.23 10.52 15.53
C ARG A 233 -5.62 10.89 16.05
N VAL A 234 -5.77 11.09 17.36
CA VAL A 234 -7.07 11.38 18.00
C VAL A 234 -6.99 12.73 18.72
N PRO A 235 -7.40 13.83 18.08
CA PRO A 235 -7.39 15.15 18.70
C PRO A 235 -8.22 15.19 19.98
N GLY A 236 -7.66 15.81 21.04
CA GLY A 236 -8.34 16.02 22.31
C GLY A 236 -8.31 14.82 23.27
N ILE A 237 -7.66 13.70 22.90
CA ILE A 237 -7.49 12.57 23.82
C ILE A 237 -6.45 12.89 24.90
N THR A 238 -6.68 12.43 26.14
CA THR A 238 -5.68 12.52 27.22
C THR A 238 -4.67 11.38 27.13
N SER A 239 -3.44 11.61 27.57
CA SER A 239 -2.41 10.55 27.60
C SER A 239 -2.85 9.36 28.47
N THR A 240 -3.57 9.62 29.56
CA THR A 240 -4.11 8.58 30.46
C THR A 240 -5.11 7.69 29.71
N LEU A 241 -6.08 8.30 29.01
CA LEU A 241 -7.07 7.54 28.24
C LEU A 241 -6.40 6.74 27.11
N ALA A 242 -5.44 7.33 26.38
CA ALA A 242 -4.71 6.65 25.32
C ALA A 242 -3.91 5.44 25.83
N GLU A 243 -3.27 5.57 26.99
CA GLU A 243 -2.55 4.47 27.65
C GLU A 243 -3.51 3.33 28.06
N GLN A 244 -4.65 3.65 28.65
CA GLN A 244 -5.65 2.66 29.03
C GLN A 244 -6.22 1.92 27.81
N ILE A 245 -6.50 2.64 26.70
CA ILE A 245 -6.93 2.05 25.43
C ILE A 245 -5.89 1.06 24.94
N ALA A 246 -4.62 1.45 24.87
CA ALA A 246 -3.53 0.60 24.38
C ALA A 246 -3.39 -0.67 25.24
N GLN A 247 -3.52 -0.56 26.55
CA GLN A 247 -3.48 -1.70 27.48
C GLN A 247 -4.66 -2.66 27.28
N VAL A 248 -5.89 -2.15 27.16
CA VAL A 248 -7.08 -2.97 26.90
C VAL A 248 -6.95 -3.71 25.56
N VAL A 249 -6.55 -2.99 24.51
CA VAL A 249 -6.36 -3.59 23.19
C VAL A 249 -5.25 -4.66 23.21
N ARG A 250 -4.15 -4.39 23.93
CA ARG A 250 -3.09 -5.39 24.13
C ARG A 250 -3.64 -6.64 24.81
N SER A 251 -4.44 -6.50 25.86
CA SER A 251 -5.07 -7.62 26.55
C SER A 251 -6.01 -8.41 25.64
N LEU A 252 -6.82 -7.73 24.83
CA LEU A 252 -7.69 -8.37 23.85
C LEU A 252 -6.89 -9.20 22.83
N ARG A 253 -5.75 -8.69 22.34
CA ARG A 253 -4.88 -9.41 21.37
C ARG A 253 -4.22 -10.65 21.95
N THR A 254 -4.18 -10.82 23.27
CA THR A 254 -3.69 -12.07 23.91
C THR A 254 -4.75 -13.14 24.00
N LEU A 255 -6.02 -12.80 23.77
CA LEU A 255 -7.11 -13.76 23.78
C LEU A 255 -7.17 -14.53 22.45
N ASP A 256 -7.66 -15.75 22.51
CA ASP A 256 -7.93 -16.55 21.32
C ASP A 256 -9.24 -16.08 20.65
N LEU A 257 -9.13 -15.02 19.87
CA LEU A 257 -10.22 -14.37 19.14
C LEU A 257 -10.19 -14.80 17.67
N LYS A 258 -11.36 -14.86 17.02
CA LYS A 258 -11.45 -15.06 15.57
C LYS A 258 -10.72 -13.95 14.82
N LYS A 259 -10.82 -12.71 15.34
CA LYS A 259 -10.14 -11.57 14.79
C LYS A 259 -9.69 -10.63 15.90
N ALA A 260 -8.39 -10.53 16.08
CA ALA A 260 -7.80 -9.55 17.00
C ALA A 260 -8.05 -8.11 16.50
N PRO A 261 -8.28 -7.14 17.42
CA PRO A 261 -8.51 -5.75 17.04
C PRO A 261 -7.24 -5.15 16.39
N SER A 262 -7.44 -4.47 15.27
CA SER A 262 -6.39 -3.77 14.53
C SER A 262 -6.15 -2.36 15.10
N VAL A 263 -5.08 -1.70 14.66
CA VAL A 263 -4.80 -0.30 15.01
C VAL A 263 -5.92 0.62 14.52
N ALA A 264 -6.52 0.34 13.37
CA ALA A 264 -7.64 1.14 12.85
C ALA A 264 -8.85 1.06 13.77
N GLU A 265 -9.23 -0.13 14.21
CA GLU A 265 -10.34 -0.33 15.17
C GLU A 265 -10.01 0.30 16.54
N THR A 266 -8.75 0.26 16.97
CA THR A 266 -8.28 0.97 18.17
C THR A 266 -8.49 2.48 18.06
N LEU A 267 -8.13 3.08 16.93
CA LEU A 267 -8.33 4.52 16.69
C LEU A 267 -9.82 4.90 16.65
N ASP A 268 -10.67 4.06 16.06
CA ASP A 268 -12.11 4.29 16.03
C ASP A 268 -12.72 4.21 17.43
N TRP A 269 -12.25 3.26 18.24
CA TRP A 269 -12.67 3.17 19.64
C TRP A 269 -12.22 4.38 20.46
N ALA A 270 -10.97 4.81 20.30
CA ALA A 270 -10.42 6.01 20.94
C ALA A 270 -11.25 7.26 20.60
N ARG A 271 -11.58 7.46 19.31
CA ARG A 271 -12.46 8.56 18.87
C ARG A 271 -13.84 8.49 19.52
N THR A 272 -14.40 7.28 19.61
CA THR A 272 -15.69 7.08 20.24
C THR A 272 -15.68 7.47 21.70
N LEU A 273 -14.67 7.05 22.46
CA LEU A 273 -14.54 7.41 23.88
C LEU A 273 -14.40 8.94 24.09
N VAL A 274 -13.65 9.61 23.21
CA VAL A 274 -13.57 11.08 23.21
C VAL A 274 -14.92 11.73 22.92
N VAL A 275 -15.67 11.24 21.93
CA VAL A 275 -17.03 11.74 21.61
C VAL A 275 -18.00 11.51 22.77
N LEU A 276 -17.87 10.41 23.50
CA LEU A 276 -18.65 10.14 24.72
C LEU A 276 -18.18 10.97 25.95
N GLY A 277 -17.17 11.83 25.80
CA GLY A 277 -16.65 12.69 26.86
C GLY A 277 -15.90 11.93 27.95
N ARG A 278 -15.33 10.75 27.64
CA ARG A 278 -14.60 9.95 28.61
C ARG A 278 -13.16 10.47 28.76
N SER A 279 -12.71 10.59 30.00
CA SER A 279 -11.31 10.89 30.35
C SER A 279 -10.54 9.65 30.81
N GLU A 280 -11.27 8.61 31.24
CA GLU A 280 -10.76 7.30 31.69
C GLU A 280 -11.74 6.20 31.27
N ILE A 281 -11.27 4.95 31.24
CA ILE A 281 -12.08 3.78 30.86
C ILE A 281 -12.59 3.08 32.11
N GLY A 282 -13.92 2.98 32.23
CA GLY A 282 -14.57 2.14 33.23
C GLY A 282 -15.05 0.79 32.63
N ASP A 283 -15.35 -0.17 33.50
CA ASP A 283 -15.85 -1.49 33.09
C ASP A 283 -17.15 -1.36 32.25
N ALA A 284 -18.01 -0.38 32.57
CA ALA A 284 -19.23 -0.11 31.83
C ALA A 284 -18.95 0.40 30.41
N ASP A 285 -17.94 1.27 30.24
CA ASP A 285 -17.56 1.80 28.93
C ASP A 285 -17.01 0.70 28.03
N VAL A 286 -16.21 -0.22 28.58
CA VAL A 286 -15.72 -1.40 27.84
C VAL A 286 -16.90 -2.26 27.39
N ALA A 287 -17.82 -2.60 28.31
CA ALA A 287 -18.97 -3.46 27.98
C ALA A 287 -19.87 -2.85 26.89
N GLU A 288 -20.11 -1.54 26.95
CA GLU A 288 -20.97 -0.82 26.01
C GLU A 288 -20.33 -0.66 24.63
N THR A 289 -19.00 -0.52 24.54
CA THR A 289 -18.30 -0.12 23.30
C THR A 289 -17.44 -1.20 22.66
N LEU A 290 -17.36 -2.43 23.22
CA LEU A 290 -16.57 -3.56 22.67
C LEU A 290 -16.91 -3.88 21.21
N HIS A 291 -18.14 -3.64 20.77
CA HIS A 291 -18.59 -3.86 19.39
C HIS A 291 -17.86 -2.98 18.37
N ILE A 292 -17.17 -1.93 18.79
CA ILE A 292 -16.35 -1.08 17.94
C ILE A 292 -15.02 -1.77 17.64
N LEU A 293 -14.43 -2.43 18.65
CA LEU A 293 -13.17 -3.17 18.53
C LEU A 293 -13.36 -4.55 17.89
N LEU A 294 -14.42 -5.26 18.29
CA LEU A 294 -14.66 -6.65 17.92
C LEU A 294 -15.87 -6.76 16.97
N LYS A 295 -15.72 -7.59 15.94
CA LYS A 295 -16.73 -7.73 14.86
C LYS A 295 -17.46 -9.08 14.88
N TYR A 296 -17.17 -9.95 15.85
CA TYR A 296 -17.80 -11.25 16.02
C TYR A 296 -18.44 -11.34 17.40
N GLN A 297 -19.67 -11.77 17.47
CA GLN A 297 -20.42 -11.92 18.73
C GLN A 297 -19.67 -12.84 19.73
N THR A 298 -19.12 -13.95 19.22
CA THR A 298 -18.34 -14.87 20.05
C THR A 298 -17.09 -14.24 20.67
N ASP A 299 -16.46 -13.31 19.97
CA ASP A 299 -15.28 -12.59 20.45
C ASP A 299 -15.69 -11.57 21.52
N ILE A 300 -16.84 -10.88 21.32
CA ILE A 300 -17.40 -9.95 22.32
C ILE A 300 -17.73 -10.68 23.61
N GLU A 301 -18.43 -11.82 23.55
CA GLU A 301 -18.77 -12.64 24.71
C GLU A 301 -17.52 -13.12 25.46
N ARG A 302 -16.51 -13.61 24.74
CA ARG A 302 -15.24 -14.04 25.31
C ARG A 302 -14.50 -12.87 25.97
N ALA A 303 -14.37 -11.76 25.31
CA ALA A 303 -13.71 -10.57 25.84
C ALA A 303 -14.42 -10.02 27.08
N THR A 304 -15.75 -9.96 27.06
CA THR A 304 -16.55 -9.54 28.20
C THR A 304 -16.28 -10.42 29.41
N LYS A 305 -16.28 -11.74 29.22
CA LYS A 305 -16.02 -12.69 30.30
C LYS A 305 -14.60 -12.54 30.87
N GLU A 306 -13.60 -12.37 30.03
CA GLU A 306 -12.19 -12.30 30.46
C GLU A 306 -11.80 -10.95 31.04
N LEU A 307 -12.32 -9.84 30.52
CA LEU A 307 -12.00 -8.49 30.98
C LEU A 307 -12.84 -8.08 32.20
N LEU A 308 -14.13 -8.41 32.20
CA LEU A 308 -15.09 -7.97 33.20
C LEU A 308 -15.45 -9.06 34.25
N GLY A 309 -15.19 -10.35 33.90
CA GLY A 309 -15.49 -11.50 34.77
C GLY A 309 -14.43 -11.79 35.84
N ARG A 310 -13.29 -11.10 35.87
CA ARG A 310 -12.30 -11.25 36.93
C ARG A 310 -12.78 -10.52 38.18
N PRO A 311 -12.97 -11.20 39.36
CA PRO A 311 -13.20 -10.50 40.60
C PRO A 311 -12.02 -9.55 40.85
N LYS A 312 -12.30 -8.29 41.13
CA LYS A 312 -11.28 -7.30 41.57
C LYS A 312 -10.57 -7.94 42.77
N THR A 313 -9.39 -8.55 42.54
CA THR A 313 -8.51 -9.00 43.61
C THR A 313 -8.14 -7.74 44.39
N GLY A 314 -8.60 -7.72 45.62
CA GLY A 314 -8.71 -6.59 46.51
C GLY A 314 -7.44 -5.81 46.81
N ALA A 315 -7.75 -4.66 47.31
CA ALA A 315 -6.89 -3.64 47.89
C ALA A 315 -5.76 -4.16 48.77
#